data_ea4de373359e25b45d16cc4ddad8ab73
#
_entry.id   ea4de373359e25b45d16cc4ddad8ab73
#
_cell.length_a   1.000
_cell.length_b   1.000
_cell.length_c   1.000
_cell.angle_alpha   90.00
_cell.angle_beta   90.00
_cell.angle_gamma   90.00
#
_symmetry.space_group_name_H-M   'P 1'
#
loop_
_entity.id
_entity.type
_entity.pdbx_description
1 polymer ?
#
loop_
_entity_poly.entity_id
_entity_poly.type
_entity_poly.pdbx_seq_one_letter_code
_entity_poly.pdbx_strand_id
1 'polypeptide(L)'
;MFNISKGEFMDKKLTTLGVAAAATALSGYLAVSMADHGWHRDNDVLNIQVGPRPYFLVDDMDPGPLKTALRQCSEKPLKKTEFSIGHRGAALQFPEHTKESYEASARMGAGIVECDVTFTKDKQLVCRHAQNDLHTTTNILETPLAQKCTKGFTPAEFNPDGSLKTPASAECRTSDITLAEFKTLKGKMDAFNPKATTVAEFLDGTPNLRTDLYASRGTLMTHAESIQLFKTLRVKMTPELKFPTVQMPFDSFTQEQYAQKMIDEYKAAGVSSRDVWAQSFHQPDVLYWIKKEPGFGKQAVFLDDANVTADLPSANELQNYVKRGIKIVAPPTWALVGLQGNKIVPSEYAMNAKAAGLDIITWTLERSGTLTDGGGFYYQTIAPIINKSGDTYELLDVLARDVGILGIFSDWPGTVTYYANCMGLK
;
A
#
# COMPACT_ATOMS: atom_id res chain seq x y z
N MET A 1 -2.42 -55.93 15.21
CA MET A 1 -1.64 -57.19 15.18
C MET A 1 -0.36 -56.93 14.42
N PHE A 2 0.68 -57.18 15.05
CA PHE A 2 2.12 -57.40 14.85
C PHE A 2 2.91 -56.34 15.63
N ASN A 3 3.59 -56.76 16.33
CA ASN A 3 4.28 -57.24 17.53
C ASN A 3 5.75 -56.80 17.47
N ILE A 4 6.16 -56.31 18.58
CA ILE A 4 7.39 -55.86 19.23
C ILE A 4 8.56 -56.83 19.02
N SER A 5 9.80 -56.32 18.94
CA SER A 5 10.97 -57.02 19.46
C SER A 5 12.00 -56.03 20.00
N LYS A 6 12.35 -56.26 21.27
CA LYS A 6 13.42 -55.65 22.07
C LYS A 6 14.74 -56.41 21.86
N GLY A 7 15.85 -55.77 22.19
CA GLY A 7 17.17 -56.38 22.41
C GLY A 7 18.20 -55.29 22.57
N GLU A 8 18.65 -55.01 23.58
CA GLU A 8 19.45 -55.46 24.74
C GLU A 8 20.86 -54.88 24.73
N PHE A 9 21.16 -54.26 25.85
CA PHE A 9 22.41 -53.79 26.46
C PHE A 9 23.67 -54.59 26.18
N MET A 10 24.82 -53.88 26.11
CA MET A 10 26.06 -54.31 26.71
C MET A 10 26.97 -53.16 27.14
N ASP A 11 27.16 -53.12 28.44
CA ASP A 11 28.10 -52.35 29.24
C ASP A 11 29.56 -52.89 29.06
N LYS A 12 30.58 -52.01 28.99
CA LYS A 12 31.95 -52.38 29.42
C LYS A 12 32.68 -51.17 30.04
N LYS A 13 33.15 -51.50 31.25
CA LYS A 13 33.83 -50.66 32.24
C LYS A 13 35.27 -50.27 31.88
N LEU A 14 35.65 -49.14 32.43
CA LEU A 14 36.89 -48.65 33.06
C LEU A 14 38.26 -49.29 32.74
N THR A 15 39.21 -48.40 32.47
CA THR A 15 40.47 -48.38 33.28
C THR A 15 41.09 -46.99 33.31
N THR A 16 41.38 -46.54 34.50
CA THR A 16 42.09 -45.33 34.92
C THR A 16 43.61 -45.50 34.78
N LEU A 17 44.31 -44.48 34.33
CA LEU A 17 45.71 -44.23 34.73
C LEU A 17 45.93 -42.69 34.73
N GLY A 18 46.26 -42.20 35.91
CA GLY A 18 46.61 -40.82 36.13
C GLY A 18 48.12 -40.57 35.94
N VAL A 19 48.43 -39.38 35.47
CA VAL A 19 49.71 -38.70 35.73
C VAL A 19 49.44 -37.22 35.91
N ALA A 20 49.86 -36.74 37.08
CA ALA A 20 49.86 -35.32 37.45
C ALA A 20 51.11 -34.62 36.86
N ALA A 21 50.99 -33.41 36.33
CA ALA A 21 52.04 -32.40 36.33
C ALA A 21 51.52 -31.00 36.02
N ALA A 22 51.68 -30.16 37.04
CA ALA A 22 52.04 -28.74 37.04
C ALA A 22 51.27 -27.72 36.23
N ALA A 23 50.65 -26.84 36.99
CA ALA A 23 50.09 -25.56 36.57
C ALA A 23 51.17 -24.57 36.08
N THR A 24 50.91 -23.89 34.97
CA THR A 24 51.35 -22.52 34.76
C THR A 24 50.20 -21.74 34.10
N ALA A 25 49.70 -20.78 34.83
CA ALA A 25 48.71 -19.83 34.37
C ALA A 25 49.36 -18.91 33.29
N LEU A 26 48.83 -18.92 32.10
CA LEU A 26 48.95 -17.81 31.16
C LEU A 26 47.51 -17.43 30.72
N SER A 27 47.10 -16.30 31.24
CA SER A 27 45.87 -15.61 30.81
C SER A 27 46.08 -15.12 29.41
N GLY A 28 45.72 -15.93 28.43
CA GLY A 28 45.56 -15.54 27.06
C GLY A 28 44.09 -15.22 26.77
N TYR A 29 43.73 -13.95 26.75
CA TYR A 29 42.48 -13.52 26.14
C TYR A 29 42.53 -13.90 24.67
N LEU A 30 41.91 -15.00 24.31
CA LEU A 30 41.49 -15.28 22.96
C LEU A 30 40.33 -14.32 22.66
N ALA A 31 40.66 -13.16 22.13
CA ALA A 31 39.74 -12.37 21.36
C ALA A 31 39.32 -13.25 20.16
N VAL A 32 38.17 -13.92 20.28
CA VAL A 32 37.47 -14.42 19.11
C VAL A 32 37.12 -13.19 18.30
N SER A 33 37.96 -12.84 17.34
CA SER A 33 37.57 -11.98 16.24
C SER A 33 36.39 -12.69 15.58
N MET A 34 35.19 -12.25 15.93
CA MET A 34 34.07 -12.45 15.02
C MET A 34 34.50 -11.73 13.72
N ALA A 35 35.09 -12.46 12.82
CA ALA A 35 35.15 -12.05 11.45
C ALA A 35 33.70 -11.80 11.06
N ASP A 36 33.37 -10.51 11.07
CA ASP A 36 32.20 -9.99 10.38
C ASP A 36 32.36 -10.47 8.94
N HIS A 37 31.77 -11.64 8.67
CA HIS A 37 31.53 -12.06 7.31
C HIS A 37 30.51 -11.10 6.80
N GLY A 38 30.96 -9.89 6.52
CA GLY A 38 30.28 -8.94 5.69
C GLY A 38 29.84 -9.71 4.46
N TRP A 39 28.59 -10.09 4.46
CA TRP A 39 27.90 -10.44 3.24
C TRP A 39 28.00 -9.19 2.37
N HIS A 40 29.11 -9.05 1.65
CA HIS A 40 29.14 -8.25 0.44
C HIS A 40 28.09 -8.86 -0.48
N ARG A 41 26.87 -8.40 -0.31
CA ARG A 41 25.83 -8.61 -1.30
C ARG A 41 26.18 -7.73 -2.48
N ASP A 42 27.11 -8.21 -3.27
CA ASP A 42 27.27 -7.75 -4.64
C ASP A 42 25.92 -7.93 -5.32
N ASN A 43 25.28 -6.80 -5.67
CA ASN A 43 24.14 -6.72 -6.57
C ASN A 43 23.03 -7.76 -6.31
N ASP A 44 22.42 -7.78 -5.12
CA ASP A 44 21.11 -8.36 -4.95
C ASP A 44 20.10 -7.52 -5.74
N VAL A 45 20.08 -7.74 -7.04
CA VAL A 45 18.94 -7.42 -7.88
C VAL A 45 17.82 -8.24 -7.27
N LEU A 46 16.89 -7.59 -6.54
CA LEU A 46 15.70 -8.25 -6.04
C LEU A 46 15.08 -8.97 -7.24
N ASN A 47 15.01 -10.30 -7.17
CA ASN A 47 14.36 -11.07 -8.21
C ASN A 47 12.88 -10.71 -8.20
N ILE A 48 12.45 -9.91 -9.16
CA ILE A 48 11.07 -9.41 -9.24
C ILE A 48 10.14 -10.57 -9.59
N GLN A 49 9.10 -10.73 -8.80
CA GLN A 49 8.12 -11.80 -8.90
C GLN A 49 6.72 -11.20 -9.00
N VAL A 50 6.23 -11.04 -10.21
CA VAL A 50 4.93 -10.38 -10.46
C VAL A 50 3.72 -11.31 -10.21
N GLY A 51 3.96 -12.60 -9.97
CA GLY A 51 2.91 -13.60 -9.80
C GLY A 51 2.17 -13.93 -11.10
N PRO A 52 1.12 -14.76 -11.06
CA PRO A 52 0.42 -15.22 -12.26
C PRO A 52 -0.52 -14.18 -12.88
N ARG A 53 -0.96 -13.17 -12.12
CA ARG A 53 -1.98 -12.22 -12.55
C ARG A 53 -1.65 -11.49 -13.86
N PRO A 54 -0.45 -10.93 -14.09
CA PRO A 54 -0.13 -10.24 -15.33
C PRO A 54 -0.32 -11.11 -16.56
N TYR A 55 0.09 -12.37 -16.51
CA TYR A 55 -0.03 -13.32 -17.62
C TYR A 55 -1.49 -13.66 -17.91
N PHE A 56 -2.30 -13.87 -16.86
CA PHE A 56 -3.74 -14.07 -17.00
C PHE A 56 -4.41 -12.86 -17.66
N LEU A 57 -4.07 -11.63 -17.24
CA LEU A 57 -4.63 -10.41 -17.83
C LEU A 57 -4.28 -10.29 -19.32
N VAL A 58 -3.04 -10.61 -19.70
CA VAL A 58 -2.63 -10.63 -21.12
C VAL A 58 -3.40 -11.69 -21.91
N ASP A 59 -3.62 -12.87 -21.35
CA ASP A 59 -4.40 -13.91 -22.04
C ASP A 59 -5.85 -13.53 -22.24
N ASP A 60 -6.43 -12.81 -21.30
CA ASP A 60 -7.81 -12.34 -21.30
C ASP A 60 -8.07 -11.12 -22.22
N MET A 61 -7.03 -10.43 -22.69
CA MET A 61 -7.13 -9.31 -23.65
C MET A 61 -7.69 -9.76 -25.00
N ASP A 62 -8.32 -8.84 -25.72
CA ASP A 62 -8.64 -9.03 -27.13
C ASP A 62 -7.37 -9.14 -28.02
N PRO A 63 -7.42 -9.86 -29.13
CA PRO A 63 -6.30 -9.89 -30.08
C PRO A 63 -5.96 -8.49 -30.59
N GLY A 64 -4.68 -8.10 -30.46
CA GLY A 64 -4.22 -6.80 -30.90
C GLY A 64 -2.70 -6.60 -30.74
N PRO A 65 -2.18 -5.44 -31.20
CA PRO A 65 -0.76 -5.12 -31.09
C PRO A 65 -0.26 -5.09 -29.64
N LEU A 66 -1.07 -4.54 -28.72
CA LEU A 66 -0.71 -4.44 -27.29
C LEU A 66 -0.58 -5.85 -26.67
N LYS A 67 -1.57 -6.72 -26.86
CA LYS A 67 -1.49 -8.12 -26.42
C LYS A 67 -0.27 -8.82 -26.97
N THR A 68 0.03 -8.64 -28.25
CA THR A 68 1.18 -9.25 -28.89
C THR A 68 2.49 -8.78 -28.27
N ALA A 69 2.65 -7.46 -28.04
CA ALA A 69 3.82 -6.89 -27.41
C ALA A 69 4.01 -7.39 -25.96
N LEU A 70 2.94 -7.45 -25.17
CA LEU A 70 2.98 -7.95 -23.81
C LEU A 70 3.35 -9.45 -23.76
N ARG A 71 2.80 -10.28 -24.66
CA ARG A 71 3.18 -11.70 -24.76
C ARG A 71 4.64 -11.92 -25.10
N GLN A 72 5.19 -11.13 -26.02
CA GLN A 72 6.60 -11.21 -26.40
C GLN A 72 7.58 -10.84 -25.27
N CYS A 73 7.07 -10.20 -24.24
CA CYS A 73 7.84 -9.77 -23.08
C CYS A 73 7.85 -10.79 -21.93
N SER A 74 7.01 -11.83 -21.96
CA SER A 74 6.71 -12.71 -20.83
C SER A 74 7.93 -13.35 -20.18
N GLU A 75 8.93 -13.70 -20.98
CA GLU A 75 10.16 -14.38 -20.52
C GLU A 75 11.33 -13.43 -20.27
N LYS A 76 11.12 -12.12 -20.38
CA LYS A 76 12.19 -11.15 -20.14
C LYS A 76 12.41 -10.93 -18.64
N PRO A 77 13.66 -10.71 -18.19
CA PRO A 77 13.92 -10.33 -16.81
C PRO A 77 13.22 -9.01 -16.45
N LEU A 78 12.52 -9.01 -15.33
CA LEU A 78 11.81 -7.84 -14.84
C LEU A 78 12.67 -7.05 -13.86
N LYS A 79 12.51 -5.73 -13.87
CA LYS A 79 13.17 -4.79 -12.97
C LYS A 79 12.14 -3.98 -12.20
N LYS A 80 12.54 -3.48 -11.03
CA LYS A 80 11.80 -2.49 -10.28
C LYS A 80 11.62 -1.22 -11.14
N THR A 81 10.44 -0.61 -11.07
CA THR A 81 10.11 0.62 -11.82
C THR A 81 9.36 1.62 -10.94
N GLU A 82 9.70 2.89 -11.02
CA GLU A 82 9.01 3.97 -10.31
C GLU A 82 7.62 4.26 -10.89
N PHE A 83 7.34 3.81 -12.10
CA PHE A 83 6.01 3.87 -12.70
C PHE A 83 5.00 3.01 -11.93
N SER A 84 5.45 1.95 -11.24
CA SER A 84 4.63 1.09 -10.39
C SER A 84 4.67 1.60 -8.94
N ILE A 85 3.52 2.08 -8.45
CA ILE A 85 3.34 2.58 -7.09
C ILE A 85 2.50 1.56 -6.32
N GLY A 86 3.04 0.99 -5.25
CA GLY A 86 2.32 0.05 -4.41
C GLY A 86 1.29 0.76 -3.53
N HIS A 87 0.01 0.65 -3.88
CA HIS A 87 -1.11 1.26 -3.19
C HIS A 87 -1.36 0.55 -1.85
N ARG A 88 -1.02 1.20 -0.75
CA ARG A 88 -1.05 0.63 0.61
C ARG A 88 -0.22 -0.65 0.75
N GLY A 89 0.80 -0.80 -0.12
CA GLY A 89 1.57 -2.03 -0.34
C GLY A 89 1.05 -2.87 -1.50
N ALA A 90 0.61 -4.10 -1.23
CA ALA A 90 -0.01 -5.03 -2.17
C ALA A 90 -1.40 -5.44 -1.66
N ALA A 91 -2.30 -4.46 -1.52
CA ALA A 91 -3.53 -4.55 -0.75
C ALA A 91 -4.60 -5.48 -1.34
N LEU A 92 -4.48 -5.88 -2.62
CA LEU A 92 -5.39 -6.88 -3.18
C LEU A 92 -5.28 -8.23 -2.46
N GLN A 93 -4.08 -8.57 -1.96
CA GLN A 93 -3.76 -9.89 -1.43
C GLN A 93 -3.33 -9.88 0.05
N PHE A 94 -2.86 -8.76 0.56
CA PHE A 94 -2.34 -8.61 1.91
C PHE A 94 -3.10 -7.53 2.67
N PRO A 95 -3.22 -7.62 4.00
CA PRO A 95 -3.75 -6.51 4.80
C PRO A 95 -3.01 -5.21 4.50
N GLU A 96 -3.76 -4.17 4.15
CA GLU A 96 -3.19 -2.88 3.77
C GLU A 96 -2.32 -2.26 4.89
N HIS A 97 -1.27 -1.53 4.51
CA HIS A 97 -0.37 -0.83 5.43
C HIS A 97 0.29 -1.72 6.48
N THR A 98 0.52 -2.98 6.15
CA THR A 98 1.28 -3.91 6.99
C THR A 98 2.66 -4.16 6.41
N LYS A 99 3.58 -4.63 7.26
CA LYS A 99 4.93 -5.01 6.86
C LYS A 99 4.91 -5.99 5.68
N GLU A 100 4.07 -7.02 5.78
CA GLU A 100 3.93 -8.09 4.78
C GLU A 100 3.43 -7.54 3.43
N SER A 101 2.49 -6.60 3.46
CA SER A 101 1.99 -5.92 2.27
C SER A 101 3.08 -5.10 1.56
N TYR A 102 3.88 -4.39 2.33
CA TYR A 102 5.00 -3.59 1.82
C TYR A 102 6.12 -4.44 1.24
N GLU A 103 6.50 -5.52 1.92
CA GLU A 103 7.50 -6.48 1.44
C GLU A 103 7.05 -7.16 0.13
N ALA A 104 5.76 -7.56 0.05
CA ALA A 104 5.18 -8.13 -1.16
C ALA A 104 5.19 -7.13 -2.32
N SER A 105 4.82 -5.87 -2.07
CA SER A 105 4.83 -4.79 -3.07
C SER A 105 6.22 -4.59 -3.68
N ALA A 106 7.23 -4.47 -2.84
CA ALA A 106 8.62 -4.33 -3.29
C ALA A 106 9.10 -5.56 -4.09
N ARG A 107 8.71 -6.78 -3.68
CA ARG A 107 9.03 -8.02 -4.39
C ARG A 107 8.32 -8.10 -5.74
N MET A 108 7.13 -7.53 -5.86
CA MET A 108 6.41 -7.39 -7.13
C MET A 108 7.00 -6.30 -8.05
N GLY A 109 8.01 -5.56 -7.59
CA GLY A 109 8.74 -4.59 -8.41
C GLY A 109 8.21 -3.16 -8.36
N ALA A 110 7.35 -2.83 -7.38
CA ALA A 110 7.03 -1.42 -7.11
C ALA A 110 8.30 -0.64 -6.78
N GLY A 111 8.55 0.44 -7.50
CA GLY A 111 9.66 1.36 -7.24
C GLY A 111 9.32 2.39 -6.16
N ILE A 112 8.04 2.66 -5.97
CA ILE A 112 7.50 3.56 -4.95
C ILE A 112 6.47 2.78 -4.14
N VAL A 113 6.41 3.00 -2.81
CA VAL A 113 5.42 2.37 -1.92
C VAL A 113 4.78 3.44 -1.05
N GLU A 114 3.48 3.30 -0.86
CA GLU A 114 2.66 4.23 -0.11
C GLU A 114 2.52 3.82 1.36
N CYS A 115 2.52 4.83 2.24
CA CYS A 115 2.01 4.76 3.61
C CYS A 115 1.02 5.92 3.81
N ASP A 116 -0.24 5.61 3.99
CA ASP A 116 -1.23 6.59 4.45
C ASP A 116 -1.00 6.87 5.94
N VAL A 117 -0.80 8.12 6.27
CA VAL A 117 -0.34 8.53 7.60
C VAL A 117 -1.51 9.08 8.41
N THR A 118 -1.74 8.51 9.58
CA THR A 118 -2.65 9.01 10.61
C THR A 118 -1.90 9.15 11.94
N PHE A 119 -2.56 9.61 13.00
CA PHE A 119 -1.92 9.73 14.32
C PHE A 119 -2.72 9.07 15.42
N THR A 120 -2.01 8.55 16.42
CA THR A 120 -2.55 7.94 17.63
C THR A 120 -2.92 9.01 18.67
N LYS A 121 -3.57 8.59 19.79
CA LYS A 121 -3.93 9.46 20.91
C LYS A 121 -2.73 10.25 21.47
N ASP A 122 -1.56 9.63 21.51
CA ASP A 122 -0.30 10.22 21.93
C ASP A 122 0.48 10.84 20.75
N LYS A 123 -0.21 11.14 19.63
CA LYS A 123 0.29 11.91 18.47
C LYS A 123 1.48 11.25 17.76
N GLN A 124 1.59 9.90 17.83
CA GLN A 124 2.57 9.15 17.06
C GLN A 124 2.00 8.80 15.69
N LEU A 125 2.82 8.93 14.64
CA LEU A 125 2.36 8.66 13.28
C LEU A 125 2.36 7.16 12.98
N VAL A 126 1.26 6.69 12.38
CA VAL A 126 1.05 5.28 12.01
C VAL A 126 0.52 5.19 10.59
N CYS A 127 0.79 4.05 9.93
CA CYS A 127 0.30 3.78 8.58
C CYS A 127 -1.09 3.17 8.62
N ARG A 128 -2.15 3.96 8.35
CA ARG A 128 -3.54 3.53 8.18
C ARG A 128 -4.25 4.42 7.16
N HIS A 129 -5.13 3.81 6.35
CA HIS A 129 -5.81 4.51 5.26
C HIS A 129 -6.72 5.64 5.76
N ALA A 130 -7.35 5.46 6.91
CA ALA A 130 -8.13 6.49 7.55
C ALA A 130 -7.90 6.49 9.07
N GLN A 131 -8.07 7.65 9.71
CA GLN A 131 -7.97 7.71 11.15
C GLN A 131 -9.03 6.86 11.87
N ASN A 132 -10.17 6.63 11.24
CA ASN A 132 -11.33 5.93 11.79
C ASN A 132 -11.56 4.54 11.16
N ASP A 133 -10.52 3.83 10.72
CA ASP A 133 -10.65 2.55 10.01
C ASP A 133 -10.26 1.31 10.83
N LEU A 134 -9.82 1.45 12.08
CA LEU A 134 -9.29 0.31 12.84
C LEU A 134 -10.29 -0.85 13.00
N HIS A 135 -11.58 -0.57 13.00
CA HIS A 135 -12.63 -1.58 13.11
C HIS A 135 -12.81 -2.44 11.84
N THR A 136 -12.33 -1.97 10.68
CA THR A 136 -12.41 -2.68 9.41
C THR A 136 -11.07 -3.24 8.95
N THR A 137 -9.97 -2.75 9.50
CA THR A 137 -8.60 -3.06 9.04
C THR A 137 -7.74 -3.75 10.11
N THR A 138 -8.27 -3.95 11.30
CA THR A 138 -7.59 -4.62 12.42
C THR A 138 -8.54 -5.53 13.21
N ASN A 139 -7.97 -6.28 14.14
CA ASN A 139 -8.74 -7.11 15.07
C ASN A 139 -9.21 -6.36 16.32
N ILE A 140 -9.26 -5.03 16.33
CA ILE A 140 -9.54 -4.22 17.54
C ILE A 140 -10.85 -4.62 18.23
N LEU A 141 -11.90 -4.96 17.47
CA LEU A 141 -13.20 -5.33 18.03
C LEU A 141 -13.19 -6.67 18.80
N GLU A 142 -12.19 -7.51 18.58
CA GLU A 142 -11.97 -8.79 19.33
C GLU A 142 -11.07 -8.60 20.56
N THR A 143 -10.63 -7.39 20.84
CA THR A 143 -9.71 -7.08 21.94
C THR A 143 -10.38 -6.21 22.99
N PRO A 144 -9.83 -6.11 24.21
CA PRO A 144 -10.32 -5.17 25.21
C PRO A 144 -10.32 -3.70 24.75
N LEU A 145 -9.54 -3.36 23.72
CA LEU A 145 -9.49 -2.02 23.15
C LEU A 145 -10.78 -1.61 22.41
N ALA A 146 -11.66 -2.56 22.08
CA ALA A 146 -13.00 -2.28 21.56
C ALA A 146 -13.80 -1.29 22.43
N GLN A 147 -13.55 -1.29 23.74
CA GLN A 147 -14.21 -0.38 24.69
C GLN A 147 -13.72 1.08 24.55
N LYS A 148 -12.61 1.31 23.87
CA LYS A 148 -12.05 2.65 23.59
C LYS A 148 -12.54 3.24 22.28
N CYS A 149 -13.16 2.43 21.41
CA CYS A 149 -13.66 2.90 20.14
C CYS A 149 -14.67 4.05 20.31
N THR A 150 -14.59 5.04 19.44
CA THR A 150 -15.56 6.16 19.37
C THR A 150 -16.99 5.64 19.31
N LYS A 151 -17.22 4.53 18.56
CA LYS A 151 -18.51 3.81 18.49
C LYS A 151 -18.23 2.30 18.53
N GLY A 152 -18.76 1.63 19.54
CA GLY A 152 -18.71 0.16 19.64
C GLY A 152 -19.50 -0.52 18.52
N PHE A 153 -19.28 -1.83 18.37
CA PHE A 153 -20.02 -2.64 17.40
C PHE A 153 -21.53 -2.58 17.65
N THR A 154 -22.29 -2.32 16.58
CA THR A 154 -23.76 -2.36 16.54
C THR A 154 -24.14 -3.38 15.47
N PRO A 155 -24.92 -4.43 15.80
CA PRO A 155 -25.34 -5.44 14.84
C PRO A 155 -26.29 -4.89 13.77
N ALA A 156 -26.38 -5.60 12.65
CA ALA A 156 -27.34 -5.30 11.61
C ALA A 156 -28.80 -5.54 12.09
N GLU A 157 -29.72 -4.70 11.62
CA GLU A 157 -31.16 -4.90 11.78
C GLU A 157 -31.79 -5.32 10.45
N PHE A 158 -32.79 -6.21 10.52
CA PHE A 158 -33.50 -6.69 9.36
C PHE A 158 -34.99 -6.37 9.45
N ASN A 159 -35.62 -6.17 8.30
CA ASN A 159 -37.05 -6.07 8.17
C ASN A 159 -37.70 -7.46 8.33
N PRO A 160 -39.04 -7.53 8.56
CA PRO A 160 -39.74 -8.82 8.68
C PRO A 160 -39.60 -9.73 7.43
N ASP A 161 -39.35 -9.17 6.27
CA ASP A 161 -39.11 -9.90 5.01
C ASP A 161 -37.66 -10.38 4.85
N GLY A 162 -36.80 -10.15 5.84
CA GLY A 162 -35.37 -10.52 5.81
C GLY A 162 -34.46 -9.55 5.06
N SER A 163 -34.99 -8.47 4.48
CA SER A 163 -34.15 -7.44 3.87
C SER A 163 -33.41 -6.62 4.92
N LEU A 164 -32.22 -6.13 4.56
CA LEU A 164 -31.40 -5.31 5.47
C LEU A 164 -32.09 -3.97 5.73
N LYS A 165 -32.35 -3.66 7.02
CA LYS A 165 -32.95 -2.39 7.47
C LYS A 165 -31.85 -1.39 7.85
N THR A 166 -30.94 -1.81 8.73
CA THR A 166 -29.79 -1.00 9.19
C THR A 166 -28.54 -1.85 9.10
N PRO A 167 -27.46 -1.41 8.42
CA PRO A 167 -26.22 -2.18 8.38
C PRO A 167 -25.52 -2.21 9.73
N ALA A 168 -24.78 -3.27 9.98
CA ALA A 168 -23.84 -3.36 11.07
C ALA A 168 -22.81 -2.22 10.99
N SER A 169 -22.39 -1.70 12.14
CA SER A 169 -21.45 -0.58 12.18
C SER A 169 -20.59 -0.58 13.44
N ALA A 170 -19.42 0.05 13.32
CA ALA A 170 -18.53 0.41 14.41
C ALA A 170 -17.70 1.62 13.96
N GLU A 171 -17.01 2.30 14.88
CA GLU A 171 -16.02 3.33 14.56
C GLU A 171 -14.91 3.31 15.61
N CYS A 172 -13.73 2.90 15.22
CA CYS A 172 -12.55 2.88 16.07
C CYS A 172 -11.44 3.69 15.38
N ARG A 173 -10.98 4.74 16.06
CA ARG A 173 -9.98 5.68 15.53
C ARG A 173 -8.58 5.35 16.02
N THR A 174 -7.58 5.66 15.22
CA THR A 174 -6.19 5.61 15.69
C THR A 174 -5.98 6.55 16.88
N SER A 175 -6.66 7.69 16.91
CA SER A 175 -6.64 8.67 18.00
C SER A 175 -7.40 8.24 19.27
N ASP A 176 -8.15 7.14 19.25
CA ASP A 176 -8.78 6.59 20.46
C ASP A 176 -7.77 5.85 21.35
N ILE A 177 -6.65 5.40 20.80
CA ILE A 177 -5.65 4.55 21.44
C ILE A 177 -4.24 5.12 21.32
N THR A 178 -3.38 4.75 22.27
CA THR A 178 -1.96 5.11 22.24
C THR A 178 -1.18 4.24 21.23
N LEU A 179 0.04 4.65 20.87
CA LEU A 179 0.92 3.84 20.04
C LEU A 179 1.20 2.47 20.65
N ALA A 180 1.43 2.40 21.97
CA ALA A 180 1.67 1.13 22.65
C ALA A 180 0.48 0.17 22.48
N GLU A 181 -0.74 0.65 22.57
CA GLU A 181 -1.96 -0.13 22.33
C GLU A 181 -2.13 -0.50 20.86
N PHE A 182 -1.90 0.44 19.93
CA PHE A 182 -1.94 0.18 18.50
C PHE A 182 -1.01 -0.98 18.10
N LYS A 183 0.20 -1.04 18.67
CA LYS A 183 1.17 -2.12 18.39
C LYS A 183 0.76 -3.49 18.93
N THR A 184 -0.26 -3.59 19.76
CA THR A 184 -0.82 -4.89 20.20
C THR A 184 -1.81 -5.48 19.19
N LEU A 185 -2.34 -4.66 18.29
CA LEU A 185 -3.30 -5.07 17.27
C LEU A 185 -2.64 -5.84 16.13
N LYS A 186 -3.47 -6.57 15.39
CA LYS A 186 -3.10 -7.26 14.15
C LYS A 186 -3.87 -6.66 12.99
N GLY A 187 -3.18 -6.43 11.87
CA GLY A 187 -3.81 -6.06 10.61
C GLY A 187 -4.61 -7.21 10.04
N LYS A 188 -5.79 -6.91 9.52
CA LYS A 188 -6.64 -7.82 8.74
C LYS A 188 -6.94 -7.23 7.37
N MET A 189 -7.40 -8.04 6.44
CA MET A 189 -7.90 -7.55 5.16
C MET A 189 -8.97 -6.51 5.41
N ASP A 190 -8.86 -5.36 4.73
CA ASP A 190 -9.83 -4.27 4.80
C ASP A 190 -11.16 -4.76 4.23
N ALA A 191 -12.20 -4.70 4.98
CA ALA A 191 -13.61 -4.85 4.66
C ALA A 191 -14.39 -5.21 5.93
N PHE A 192 -15.70 -5.13 5.86
CA PHE A 192 -16.61 -5.62 6.90
C PHE A 192 -17.88 -6.16 6.25
N ASN A 193 -18.57 -7.04 6.98
CA ASN A 193 -19.87 -7.55 6.54
C ASN A 193 -21.00 -6.64 7.06
N PRO A 194 -21.70 -5.89 6.19
CA PRO A 194 -22.76 -4.98 6.61
C PRO A 194 -24.01 -5.71 7.14
N LYS A 195 -24.12 -7.03 6.94
CA LYS A 195 -25.23 -7.86 7.44
C LYS A 195 -24.90 -8.59 8.74
N ALA A 196 -23.75 -8.30 9.35
CA ALA A 196 -23.28 -9.00 10.52
C ALA A 196 -24.16 -8.77 11.76
N THR A 197 -24.41 -9.82 12.50
CA THR A 197 -25.09 -9.80 13.80
C THR A 197 -24.12 -9.98 14.98
N THR A 198 -22.91 -10.42 14.68
CA THR A 198 -21.81 -10.61 15.64
C THR A 198 -20.53 -9.92 15.18
N VAL A 199 -19.60 -9.66 16.11
CA VAL A 199 -18.28 -9.10 15.81
C VAL A 199 -17.50 -10.01 14.84
N ALA A 200 -17.53 -11.32 15.05
CA ALA A 200 -16.83 -12.27 14.18
C ALA A 200 -17.34 -12.20 12.73
N GLU A 201 -18.66 -12.17 12.52
CA GLU A 201 -19.26 -11.97 11.20
C GLU A 201 -18.89 -10.62 10.59
N PHE A 202 -18.83 -9.56 11.42
CA PHE A 202 -18.49 -8.21 10.95
C PHE A 202 -17.07 -8.16 10.38
N LEU A 203 -16.13 -8.80 11.05
CA LEU A 203 -14.72 -8.83 10.63
C LEU A 203 -14.47 -9.76 9.44
N ASP A 204 -15.35 -10.72 9.17
CA ASP A 204 -15.29 -11.65 8.02
C ASP A 204 -16.03 -11.06 6.80
N GLY A 205 -15.55 -9.94 6.30
CA GLY A 205 -16.17 -9.22 5.18
C GLY A 205 -15.31 -9.18 3.92
N THR A 206 -14.18 -9.90 3.87
CA THR A 206 -13.28 -9.87 2.70
C THR A 206 -13.95 -10.44 1.46
N PRO A 207 -14.04 -9.70 0.33
CA PRO A 207 -14.63 -10.20 -0.90
C PRO A 207 -13.88 -11.42 -1.45
N ASN A 208 -14.61 -12.40 -1.98
CA ASN A 208 -14.05 -13.67 -2.52
C ASN A 208 -13.04 -13.48 -3.66
N LEU A 209 -13.05 -12.34 -4.35
CA LEU A 209 -12.09 -12.02 -5.40
C LEU A 209 -10.69 -11.69 -4.86
N ARG A 210 -10.56 -11.41 -3.55
CA ARG A 210 -9.29 -11.08 -2.91
C ARG A 210 -8.74 -12.31 -2.20
N THR A 211 -7.43 -12.51 -2.33
CA THR A 211 -6.74 -13.49 -1.49
C THR A 211 -6.51 -12.90 -0.11
N ASP A 212 -6.31 -13.74 0.85
CA ASP A 212 -6.26 -13.38 2.26
C ASP A 212 -4.97 -13.85 2.95
N LEU A 213 -3.86 -13.75 2.26
CA LEU A 213 -2.54 -13.99 2.85
C LEU A 213 -2.35 -13.05 4.04
N TYR A 214 -2.07 -13.61 5.21
CA TYR A 214 -2.02 -12.87 6.48
C TYR A 214 -3.35 -12.22 6.90
N ALA A 215 -4.49 -12.71 6.44
CA ALA A 215 -5.83 -12.09 6.51
C ALA A 215 -6.18 -11.43 7.85
N SER A 216 -5.66 -11.96 8.98
CA SER A 216 -5.94 -11.45 10.33
C SER A 216 -4.69 -11.37 11.22
N ARG A 217 -3.50 -11.31 10.65
CA ARG A 217 -2.23 -11.34 11.38
C ARG A 217 -1.14 -10.42 10.82
N GLY A 218 -1.52 -9.41 10.05
CA GLY A 218 -0.57 -8.45 9.51
C GLY A 218 0.10 -7.62 10.60
N THR A 219 1.36 -7.29 10.41
CA THR A 219 2.16 -6.49 11.35
C THR A 219 1.93 -5.00 11.08
N LEU A 220 1.26 -4.31 12.01
CA LEU A 220 1.02 -2.88 11.92
C LEU A 220 2.31 -2.09 12.11
N MET A 221 2.44 -1.01 11.34
CA MET A 221 3.65 -0.19 11.31
C MET A 221 3.38 1.26 11.71
N THR A 222 4.34 1.87 12.42
CA THR A 222 4.45 3.31 12.49
C THR A 222 4.96 3.87 11.16
N HIS A 223 4.76 5.15 10.92
CA HIS A 223 5.33 5.82 9.76
C HIS A 223 6.88 5.77 9.79
N ALA A 224 7.49 6.00 10.95
CA ALA A 224 8.95 5.87 11.10
C ALA A 224 9.46 4.44 10.81
N GLU A 225 8.75 3.39 11.27
CA GLU A 225 9.12 1.99 10.96
C GLU A 225 8.98 1.71 9.44
N SER A 226 7.92 2.23 8.79
CA SER A 226 7.73 2.05 7.35
C SER A 226 8.88 2.69 6.55
N ILE A 227 9.34 3.87 6.95
CA ILE A 227 10.49 4.54 6.33
C ILE A 227 11.74 3.65 6.40
N GLN A 228 12.04 3.05 7.55
CA GLN A 228 13.19 2.15 7.69
C GLN A 228 13.04 0.88 6.84
N LEU A 229 11.83 0.31 6.80
CA LEU A 229 11.54 -0.84 5.95
C LEU A 229 11.75 -0.48 4.46
N PHE A 230 11.21 0.65 3.99
CA PHE A 230 11.33 1.09 2.60
C PHE A 230 12.78 1.35 2.19
N LYS A 231 13.60 1.92 3.10
CA LYS A 231 15.05 2.02 2.89
C LYS A 231 15.70 0.64 2.69
N THR A 232 15.35 -0.32 3.54
CA THR A 232 15.86 -1.71 3.44
C THR A 232 15.43 -2.37 2.14
N LEU A 233 14.18 -2.14 1.71
CA LEU A 233 13.62 -2.66 0.45
C LEU A 233 14.11 -1.88 -0.78
N ARG A 234 14.84 -0.77 -0.58
CA ARG A 234 15.33 0.11 -1.63
C ARG A 234 14.22 0.58 -2.56
N VAL A 235 13.08 1.00 -1.99
CA VAL A 235 11.97 1.65 -2.68
C VAL A 235 11.87 3.10 -2.28
N LYS A 236 11.34 3.93 -3.17
CA LYS A 236 10.96 5.31 -2.89
C LYS A 236 9.59 5.36 -2.19
N MET A 237 9.14 6.53 -1.78
CA MET A 237 8.07 6.68 -0.80
C MET A 237 7.06 7.72 -1.23
N THR A 238 5.77 7.39 -1.09
CA THR A 238 4.68 8.35 -1.31
C THR A 238 3.73 8.35 -0.11
N PRO A 239 4.06 9.10 0.97
CA PRO A 239 3.18 9.18 2.12
C PRO A 239 1.97 10.07 1.81
N GLU A 240 0.76 9.58 2.12
CA GLU A 240 -0.43 10.42 2.14
C GLU A 240 -0.71 10.92 3.55
N LEU A 241 -0.76 12.22 3.76
CA LEU A 241 -1.24 12.80 5.01
C LEU A 241 -2.76 12.77 5.01
N LYS A 242 -3.34 11.83 5.74
CA LYS A 242 -4.80 11.66 5.82
C LYS A 242 -5.43 12.81 6.60
N PHE A 243 -6.52 13.36 6.07
CA PHE A 243 -7.26 14.38 6.79
C PHE A 243 -7.87 13.80 8.07
N PRO A 244 -7.65 14.41 9.25
CA PRO A 244 -8.15 13.87 10.51
C PRO A 244 -9.68 13.82 10.58
N THR A 245 -10.23 12.77 11.19
CA THR A 245 -11.65 12.65 11.50
C THR A 245 -12.02 13.21 12.87
N VAL A 246 -11.04 13.75 13.58
CA VAL A 246 -11.22 14.53 14.83
C VAL A 246 -11.05 16.00 14.54
N GLN A 247 -11.63 16.82 15.40
CA GLN A 247 -11.46 18.28 15.28
C GLN A 247 -9.99 18.66 15.54
N MET A 248 -9.44 19.47 14.64
CA MET A 248 -8.12 20.07 14.83
C MET A 248 -8.24 21.51 15.39
N PRO A 249 -7.33 21.95 16.26
CA PRO A 249 -6.20 21.20 16.85
C PRO A 249 -6.67 20.10 17.81
N PHE A 250 -6.05 18.89 17.71
CA PHE A 250 -6.28 17.78 18.64
C PHE A 250 -5.30 17.88 19.81
N ASP A 251 -5.81 18.13 21.02
CA ASP A 251 -4.98 18.37 22.23
C ASP A 251 -3.79 19.26 21.93
N SER A 252 -4.03 20.43 21.36
CA SER A 252 -3.02 21.43 20.92
C SER A 252 -2.13 20.97 19.74
N PHE A 253 -2.34 19.81 19.15
CA PHE A 253 -1.66 19.34 17.94
C PHE A 253 -2.38 19.89 16.70
N THR A 254 -1.77 20.88 16.05
CA THR A 254 -2.37 21.55 14.89
C THR A 254 -2.19 20.75 13.60
N GLN A 255 -2.98 21.06 12.57
CA GLN A 255 -2.83 20.46 11.24
C GLN A 255 -1.43 20.72 10.66
N GLU A 256 -0.89 21.93 10.83
CA GLU A 256 0.47 22.25 10.36
C GLU A 256 1.54 21.45 11.11
N GLN A 257 1.38 21.22 12.43
CA GLN A 257 2.29 20.38 13.20
C GLN A 257 2.23 18.91 12.76
N TYR A 258 1.04 18.44 12.40
CA TYR A 258 0.86 17.10 11.86
C TYR A 258 1.54 16.96 10.49
N ALA A 259 1.33 17.91 9.58
CA ALA A 259 1.98 17.95 8.28
C ALA A 259 3.52 18.05 8.39
N GLN A 260 4.01 18.85 9.34
CA GLN A 260 5.44 19.00 9.62
C GLN A 260 6.05 17.72 10.18
N LYS A 261 5.37 17.09 11.16
CA LYS A 261 5.87 15.86 11.80
C LYS A 261 6.11 14.73 10.78
N MET A 262 5.24 14.58 9.78
CA MET A 262 5.46 13.60 8.70
C MET A 262 6.77 13.86 7.95
N ILE A 263 7.07 15.10 7.62
CA ILE A 263 8.33 15.47 6.94
C ILE A 263 9.54 15.30 7.87
N ASP A 264 9.39 15.65 9.15
CA ASP A 264 10.48 15.53 10.13
C ASP A 264 10.92 14.08 10.34
N GLU A 265 10.01 13.10 10.26
CA GLU A 265 10.38 11.68 10.33
C GLU A 265 11.24 11.24 9.13
N TYR A 266 11.00 11.75 7.91
CA TYR A 266 11.88 11.54 6.75
C TYR A 266 13.26 12.17 6.95
N LYS A 267 13.31 13.42 7.46
CA LYS A 267 14.56 14.10 7.76
C LYS A 267 15.36 13.35 8.81
N ALA A 268 14.72 12.93 9.90
CA ALA A 268 15.34 12.16 10.96
C ALA A 268 15.90 10.82 10.48
N ALA A 269 15.25 10.20 9.49
CA ALA A 269 15.70 8.96 8.86
C ALA A 269 16.80 9.18 7.80
N GLY A 270 17.18 10.43 7.51
CA GLY A 270 18.16 10.76 6.46
C GLY A 270 17.71 10.44 5.05
N VAL A 271 16.40 10.48 4.79
CA VAL A 271 15.84 10.23 3.46
C VAL A 271 15.94 11.50 2.61
N SER A 272 16.44 11.36 1.39
CA SER A 272 16.47 12.45 0.43
C SER A 272 15.05 12.86 0.03
N SER A 273 14.78 14.16 0.01
CA SER A 273 13.50 14.68 -0.47
C SER A 273 13.16 14.27 -1.92
N ARG A 274 14.18 13.87 -2.72
CA ARG A 274 13.99 13.36 -4.09
C ARG A 274 13.34 11.98 -4.14
N ASP A 275 13.35 11.26 -3.01
CA ASP A 275 12.81 9.91 -2.90
C ASP A 275 11.43 9.89 -2.21
N VAL A 276 10.82 11.08 -1.99
CA VAL A 276 9.54 11.23 -1.27
C VAL A 276 8.58 12.13 -2.04
N TRP A 277 7.40 11.59 -2.37
CA TRP A 277 6.26 12.31 -2.94
C TRP A 277 5.18 12.45 -1.86
N ALA A 278 5.29 13.47 -1.01
CA ALA A 278 4.28 13.75 0.01
C ALA A 278 2.97 14.17 -0.65
N GLN A 279 1.86 13.52 -0.27
CA GLN A 279 0.56 13.74 -0.90
C GLN A 279 -0.55 14.02 0.12
N SER A 280 -1.55 14.78 -0.29
CA SER A 280 -2.76 15.05 0.51
C SER A 280 -3.91 15.48 -0.38
N PHE A 281 -5.16 15.09 0.00
CA PHE A 281 -6.40 15.66 -0.52
C PHE A 281 -6.66 17.06 0.04
N HIS A 282 -6.08 17.39 1.20
CA HIS A 282 -6.21 18.70 1.80
C HIS A 282 -5.15 19.67 1.22
N GLN A 283 -5.55 20.49 0.26
CA GLN A 283 -4.66 21.39 -0.46
C GLN A 283 -3.79 22.28 0.46
N PRO A 284 -4.27 22.79 1.62
CA PRO A 284 -3.43 23.55 2.54
C PRO A 284 -2.18 22.79 3.01
N ASP A 285 -2.21 21.46 3.18
CA ASP A 285 -1.04 20.66 3.56
C ASP A 285 0.02 20.69 2.46
N VAL A 286 -0.41 20.50 1.20
CA VAL A 286 0.48 20.56 0.03
C VAL A 286 1.14 21.94 -0.08
N LEU A 287 0.38 23.01 0.10
CA LEU A 287 0.89 24.39 0.08
C LEU A 287 1.80 24.68 1.26
N TYR A 288 1.53 24.09 2.42
CA TYR A 288 2.42 24.15 3.58
C TYR A 288 3.79 23.58 3.22
N TRP A 289 3.87 22.37 2.64
CA TRP A 289 5.14 21.77 2.24
C TRP A 289 5.86 22.58 1.15
N ILE A 290 5.13 23.08 0.15
CA ILE A 290 5.71 23.95 -0.89
C ILE A 290 6.39 25.16 -0.27
N LYS A 291 5.77 25.79 0.73
CA LYS A 291 6.25 27.01 1.38
C LYS A 291 7.31 26.77 2.44
N LYS A 292 7.11 25.75 3.31
CA LYS A 292 7.92 25.54 4.51
C LYS A 292 9.00 24.47 4.33
N GLU A 293 8.79 23.54 3.42
CA GLU A 293 9.65 22.39 3.14
C GLU A 293 9.96 22.30 1.64
N PRO A 294 10.58 23.33 1.02
CA PRO A 294 10.69 23.44 -0.43
C PRO A 294 11.45 22.25 -1.07
N GLY A 295 12.28 21.54 -0.32
CA GLY A 295 12.91 20.30 -0.79
C GLY A 295 11.89 19.21 -1.09
N PHE A 296 10.98 18.95 -0.17
CA PHE A 296 9.87 18.00 -0.32
C PHE A 296 8.74 18.57 -1.16
N GLY A 297 8.42 19.86 -1.00
CA GLY A 297 7.36 20.54 -1.74
C GLY A 297 7.56 20.58 -3.26
N LYS A 298 8.80 20.37 -3.77
CA LYS A 298 9.07 20.31 -5.21
C LYS A 298 8.32 19.20 -5.94
N GLN A 299 8.03 18.12 -5.25
CA GLN A 299 7.31 16.95 -5.77
C GLN A 299 6.13 16.54 -4.88
N ALA A 300 5.63 17.48 -4.08
CA ALA A 300 4.38 17.28 -3.35
C ALA A 300 3.22 17.13 -4.33
N VAL A 301 2.31 16.20 -4.00
CA VAL A 301 1.21 15.78 -4.86
C VAL A 301 -0.10 16.27 -4.26
N PHE A 302 -0.92 16.94 -5.07
CA PHE A 302 -2.28 17.27 -4.71
C PHE A 302 -3.23 16.20 -5.25
N LEU A 303 -3.86 15.47 -4.34
CA LEU A 303 -4.84 14.44 -4.65
C LEU A 303 -6.20 15.08 -4.96
N ASP A 304 -6.88 14.57 -5.98
CA ASP A 304 -8.21 15.03 -6.40
C ASP A 304 -9.24 13.97 -5.99
N ASP A 305 -10.25 14.37 -5.23
CA ASP A 305 -11.29 13.50 -4.67
C ASP A 305 -12.62 13.56 -5.44
N ALA A 306 -12.59 14.05 -6.68
CA ALA A 306 -13.77 14.10 -7.56
C ALA A 306 -14.45 12.72 -7.64
N ASN A 307 -15.78 12.72 -7.54
CA ASN A 307 -16.59 11.51 -7.64
C ASN A 307 -17.28 11.36 -9.00
N VAL A 308 -17.51 12.48 -9.68
CA VAL A 308 -18.12 12.55 -11.01
C VAL A 308 -17.42 13.62 -11.84
N THR A 309 -17.62 13.60 -13.16
CA THR A 309 -16.98 14.55 -14.09
C THR A 309 -17.28 16.03 -13.75
N ALA A 310 -18.44 16.30 -13.17
CA ALA A 310 -18.83 17.67 -12.80
C ALA A 310 -18.02 18.24 -11.62
N ASP A 311 -17.39 17.38 -10.82
CA ASP A 311 -16.57 17.77 -9.66
C ASP A 311 -15.12 18.09 -10.08
N LEU A 312 -14.72 17.72 -11.31
CA LEU A 312 -13.35 17.89 -11.76
C LEU A 312 -12.99 19.38 -11.93
N PRO A 313 -11.79 19.81 -11.53
CA PRO A 313 -11.36 21.18 -11.71
C PRO A 313 -11.30 21.59 -13.18
N SER A 314 -11.76 22.81 -13.45
CA SER A 314 -11.69 23.44 -14.75
C SER A 314 -10.23 23.75 -15.18
N ALA A 315 -10.01 24.02 -16.47
CA ALA A 315 -8.70 24.46 -16.98
C ALA A 315 -8.12 25.65 -16.21
N ASN A 316 -8.97 26.61 -15.81
CA ASN A 316 -8.55 27.78 -15.03
C ASN A 316 -8.10 27.41 -13.62
N GLU A 317 -8.78 26.48 -12.98
CA GLU A 317 -8.41 25.97 -11.64
C GLU A 317 -7.09 25.21 -11.69
N LEU A 318 -6.87 24.36 -12.70
CA LEU A 318 -5.60 23.69 -12.94
C LEU A 318 -4.45 24.67 -13.15
N GLN A 319 -4.66 25.75 -13.89
CA GLN A 319 -3.68 26.83 -14.01
C GLN A 319 -3.42 27.55 -12.67
N ASN A 320 -4.44 27.72 -11.83
CA ASN A 320 -4.28 28.30 -10.50
C ASN A 320 -3.48 27.40 -9.56
N TYR A 321 -3.58 26.07 -9.69
CA TYR A 321 -2.71 25.14 -8.96
C TYR A 321 -1.23 25.40 -9.31
N VAL A 322 -0.91 25.51 -10.60
CA VAL A 322 0.47 25.82 -11.04
C VAL A 322 0.95 27.15 -10.49
N LYS A 323 0.13 28.22 -10.55
CA LYS A 323 0.48 29.53 -9.98
C LYS A 323 0.76 29.50 -8.48
N ARG A 324 0.15 28.57 -7.76
CA ARG A 324 0.36 28.32 -6.32
C ARG A 324 1.55 27.40 -6.02
N GLY A 325 2.23 26.88 -7.06
CA GLY A 325 3.42 26.05 -6.97
C GLY A 325 3.15 24.53 -6.95
N ILE A 326 1.91 24.09 -7.07
CA ILE A 326 1.56 22.67 -7.25
C ILE A 326 2.05 22.24 -8.62
N LYS A 327 2.75 21.11 -8.69
CA LYS A 327 3.33 20.58 -9.94
C LYS A 327 2.76 19.24 -10.34
N ILE A 328 2.26 18.46 -9.36
CA ILE A 328 1.76 17.12 -9.58
C ILE A 328 0.34 17.05 -9.01
N VAL A 329 -0.57 16.54 -9.82
CA VAL A 329 -1.94 16.21 -9.41
C VAL A 329 -2.16 14.70 -9.51
N ALA A 330 -3.05 14.18 -8.66
CA ALA A 330 -3.38 12.77 -8.65
C ALA A 330 -4.90 12.55 -8.59
N PRO A 331 -5.57 12.54 -9.73
CA PRO A 331 -6.98 12.18 -9.83
C PRO A 331 -7.17 10.65 -9.85
N PRO A 332 -8.40 10.15 -9.62
CA PRO A 332 -8.75 8.77 -9.89
C PRO A 332 -8.65 8.45 -11.40
N THR A 333 -8.39 7.18 -11.73
CA THR A 333 -8.13 6.74 -13.11
C THR A 333 -9.22 7.17 -14.10
N TRP A 334 -10.49 7.09 -13.71
CA TRP A 334 -11.63 7.46 -14.55
C TRP A 334 -11.60 8.92 -15.01
N ALA A 335 -11.03 9.82 -14.21
CA ALA A 335 -10.96 11.24 -14.53
C ALA A 335 -10.05 11.53 -15.73
N LEU A 336 -9.11 10.63 -16.01
CA LEU A 336 -8.07 10.80 -17.05
C LEU A 336 -8.48 10.27 -18.43
N VAL A 337 -9.55 9.50 -18.51
CA VAL A 337 -9.97 8.84 -19.75
C VAL A 337 -11.45 9.04 -20.05
N GLY A 338 -11.79 8.87 -21.31
CA GLY A 338 -13.15 8.87 -21.83
C GLY A 338 -13.24 8.01 -23.07
N LEU A 339 -14.41 7.99 -23.71
CA LEU A 339 -14.66 7.22 -24.92
C LEU A 339 -14.81 8.12 -26.16
N GLN A 340 -14.13 7.72 -27.24
CA GLN A 340 -14.41 8.19 -28.58
C GLN A 340 -14.85 6.97 -29.44
N GLY A 341 -16.16 6.82 -29.61
CA GLY A 341 -16.72 5.55 -30.10
C GLY A 341 -16.38 4.41 -29.12
N ASN A 342 -15.76 3.35 -29.62
CA ASN A 342 -15.32 2.20 -28.81
C ASN A 342 -13.83 2.25 -28.44
N LYS A 343 -13.23 3.44 -28.43
CA LYS A 343 -11.82 3.61 -28.06
C LYS A 343 -11.69 4.41 -26.77
N ILE A 344 -10.84 3.96 -25.87
CA ILE A 344 -10.40 4.74 -24.72
C ILE A 344 -9.46 5.84 -25.22
N VAL A 345 -9.70 7.08 -24.80
CA VAL A 345 -8.89 8.25 -25.17
C VAL A 345 -8.66 9.12 -23.93
N PRO A 346 -7.62 9.99 -23.92
CA PRO A 346 -7.45 10.99 -22.85
C PRO A 346 -8.70 11.87 -22.69
N SER A 347 -9.09 12.15 -21.46
CA SER A 347 -10.19 13.05 -21.12
C SER A 347 -9.82 14.51 -21.33
N GLU A 348 -10.82 15.40 -21.35
CA GLU A 348 -10.61 16.84 -21.33
C GLU A 348 -9.81 17.30 -20.10
N TYR A 349 -10.09 16.73 -18.92
CA TYR A 349 -9.33 17.00 -17.71
C TYR A 349 -7.84 16.67 -17.89
N ALA A 350 -7.52 15.49 -18.41
CA ALA A 350 -6.14 15.08 -18.65
C ALA A 350 -5.41 16.03 -19.61
N MET A 351 -6.06 16.41 -20.70
CA MET A 351 -5.52 17.37 -21.67
C MET A 351 -5.29 18.74 -21.05
N ASN A 352 -6.24 19.24 -20.25
CA ASN A 352 -6.14 20.54 -19.58
C ASN A 352 -5.03 20.54 -18.50
N ALA A 353 -4.86 19.46 -17.74
CA ALA A 353 -3.79 19.31 -16.75
C ALA A 353 -2.41 19.34 -17.42
N LYS A 354 -2.23 18.61 -18.51
CA LYS A 354 -0.98 18.62 -19.30
C LYS A 354 -0.74 19.97 -19.95
N ALA A 355 -1.76 20.62 -20.49
CA ALA A 355 -1.65 21.97 -21.08
C ALA A 355 -1.29 23.03 -20.03
N ALA A 356 -1.72 22.88 -18.79
CA ALA A 356 -1.32 23.71 -17.67
C ALA A 356 0.14 23.47 -17.22
N GLY A 357 0.79 22.40 -17.67
CA GLY A 357 2.15 22.01 -17.27
C GLY A 357 2.20 21.19 -15.99
N LEU A 358 1.09 20.57 -15.60
CA LEU A 358 1.03 19.65 -14.48
C LEU A 358 1.50 18.25 -14.88
N ASP A 359 2.28 17.63 -14.01
CA ASP A 359 2.51 16.20 -14.04
C ASP A 359 1.33 15.47 -13.37
N ILE A 360 1.12 14.22 -13.75
CA ILE A 360 -0.01 13.42 -13.29
C ILE A 360 0.51 12.07 -12.78
N ILE A 361 0.12 11.69 -11.57
CA ILE A 361 0.04 10.31 -11.10
C ILE A 361 -1.43 9.98 -10.90
N THR A 362 -1.80 8.68 -10.80
CA THR A 362 -3.23 8.34 -10.69
C THR A 362 -3.47 7.10 -9.83
N TRP A 363 -4.65 6.96 -9.28
CA TRP A 363 -5.11 5.88 -8.41
C TRP A 363 -6.47 5.37 -8.87
N THR A 364 -6.83 4.08 -8.80
CA THR A 364 -5.96 2.94 -8.57
C THR A 364 -6.42 1.75 -9.41
N LEU A 365 -5.53 0.87 -9.78
CA LEU A 365 -5.86 -0.39 -10.45
C LEU A 365 -6.25 -1.47 -9.43
N GLU A 366 -7.01 -2.46 -9.88
CA GLU A 366 -7.47 -3.71 -9.23
C GLU A 366 -8.55 -3.54 -8.15
N ARG A 367 -8.78 -2.36 -7.61
CA ARG A 367 -9.77 -2.15 -6.53
C ARG A 367 -11.23 -2.29 -6.97
N SER A 368 -11.50 -2.17 -8.25
CA SER A 368 -12.83 -2.41 -8.85
C SER A 368 -13.29 -3.88 -8.80
N GLY A 369 -12.37 -4.80 -8.53
CA GLY A 369 -12.65 -6.24 -8.56
C GLY A 369 -12.61 -6.83 -9.96
N THR A 370 -13.57 -7.69 -10.31
CA THR A 370 -13.73 -8.21 -11.67
C THR A 370 -14.31 -7.14 -12.59
N LEU A 371 -13.83 -7.10 -13.85
CA LEU A 371 -14.25 -6.06 -14.80
C LEU A 371 -15.43 -6.49 -15.68
N THR A 372 -16.10 -7.60 -15.36
CA THR A 372 -17.20 -8.18 -16.18
C THR A 372 -18.48 -7.34 -16.20
N ASP A 373 -18.58 -6.34 -15.32
CA ASP A 373 -19.76 -5.47 -15.13
C ASP A 373 -19.45 -3.97 -15.35
N GLY A 374 -18.37 -3.67 -16.10
CA GLY A 374 -17.99 -2.29 -16.40
C GLY A 374 -16.98 -1.67 -15.42
N GLY A 375 -16.51 -2.40 -14.41
CA GLY A 375 -15.39 -2.04 -13.55
C GLY A 375 -15.67 -0.93 -12.52
N GLY A 376 -16.92 -0.55 -12.31
CA GLY A 376 -17.35 0.33 -11.22
C GLY A 376 -16.69 1.71 -11.23
N PHE A 377 -16.41 2.26 -10.02
CA PHE A 377 -15.95 3.64 -9.83
C PHE A 377 -14.71 4.00 -10.67
N TYR A 378 -13.68 3.16 -10.66
CA TYR A 378 -12.41 3.49 -11.33
C TYR A 378 -12.45 3.44 -12.86
N TYR A 379 -13.53 2.89 -13.43
CA TYR A 379 -13.75 2.73 -14.88
C TYR A 379 -15.00 3.46 -15.38
N GLN A 380 -15.69 4.25 -14.54
CA GLN A 380 -17.03 4.78 -14.80
C GLN A 380 -17.18 5.54 -16.13
N THR A 381 -16.14 6.26 -16.58
CA THR A 381 -16.16 7.02 -17.84
C THR A 381 -15.99 6.15 -19.09
N ILE A 382 -15.54 4.91 -18.92
CA ILE A 382 -15.29 3.94 -19.99
C ILE A 382 -16.06 2.62 -19.79
N ALA A 383 -16.89 2.54 -18.76
CA ALA A 383 -17.64 1.35 -18.39
C ALA A 383 -18.37 0.63 -19.56
N PRO A 384 -18.94 1.32 -20.58
CA PRO A 384 -19.64 0.65 -21.66
C PRO A 384 -18.82 -0.34 -22.48
N ILE A 385 -17.48 -0.23 -22.47
CA ILE A 385 -16.60 -1.14 -23.22
C ILE A 385 -15.76 -2.04 -22.33
N ILE A 386 -15.88 -1.92 -21.01
CA ILE A 386 -15.16 -2.72 -20.03
C ILE A 386 -16.00 -3.97 -19.71
N ASN A 387 -15.48 -5.16 -20.03
CA ASN A 387 -16.23 -6.40 -19.90
C ASN A 387 -15.39 -7.63 -19.52
N LYS A 388 -14.07 -7.47 -19.37
CA LYS A 388 -13.14 -8.54 -19.00
C LYS A 388 -11.93 -7.97 -18.25
N SER A 389 -11.24 -8.83 -17.50
CA SER A 389 -10.09 -8.40 -16.67
C SER A 389 -8.91 -7.92 -17.51
N GLY A 390 -8.75 -8.42 -18.75
CA GLY A 390 -7.72 -7.99 -19.70
C GLY A 390 -7.79 -6.51 -20.08
N ASP A 391 -8.97 -5.89 -19.99
CA ASP A 391 -9.18 -4.45 -20.27
C ASP A 391 -8.37 -3.54 -19.31
N THR A 392 -7.88 -4.09 -18.20
CA THR A 392 -6.93 -3.40 -17.31
C THR A 392 -5.71 -2.89 -18.08
N TYR A 393 -5.17 -3.68 -19.01
CA TYR A 393 -4.01 -3.26 -19.80
C TYR A 393 -4.35 -2.27 -20.91
N GLU A 394 -5.56 -2.30 -21.44
CA GLU A 394 -6.04 -1.30 -22.40
C GLU A 394 -6.13 0.08 -21.73
N LEU A 395 -6.72 0.16 -20.51
CA LEU A 395 -6.73 1.39 -19.73
C LEU A 395 -5.31 1.85 -19.39
N LEU A 396 -4.46 0.93 -18.90
CA LEU A 396 -3.09 1.26 -18.48
C LEU A 396 -2.25 1.79 -19.64
N ASP A 397 -2.43 1.24 -20.87
CA ASP A 397 -1.71 1.69 -22.07
C ASP A 397 -2.08 3.14 -22.43
N VAL A 398 -3.36 3.49 -22.42
CA VAL A 398 -3.82 4.86 -22.68
C VAL A 398 -3.30 5.82 -21.60
N LEU A 399 -3.38 5.45 -20.34
CA LEU A 399 -2.86 6.27 -19.23
C LEU A 399 -1.35 6.53 -19.36
N ALA A 400 -0.59 5.48 -19.68
CA ALA A 400 0.87 5.57 -19.77
C ALA A 400 1.34 6.33 -21.01
N ARG A 401 0.74 6.07 -22.18
CA ARG A 401 1.28 6.52 -23.47
C ARG A 401 0.57 7.74 -24.02
N ASP A 402 -0.74 7.82 -23.88
CA ASP A 402 -1.54 8.89 -24.49
C ASP A 402 -1.75 10.05 -23.49
N VAL A 403 -2.05 9.76 -22.21
CA VAL A 403 -2.11 10.75 -21.14
C VAL A 403 -0.70 11.14 -20.68
N GLY A 404 0.23 10.18 -20.60
CA GLY A 404 1.61 10.41 -20.18
C GLY A 404 1.72 10.63 -18.67
N ILE A 405 1.10 9.75 -17.88
CA ILE A 405 1.24 9.76 -16.41
C ILE A 405 2.66 9.39 -15.99
N LEU A 406 3.10 9.89 -14.84
CA LEU A 406 4.41 9.54 -14.26
C LEU A 406 4.40 8.19 -13.54
N GLY A 407 3.25 7.77 -13.03
CA GLY A 407 3.08 6.52 -12.30
C GLY A 407 1.64 6.28 -11.92
N ILE A 408 1.34 5.06 -11.50
CA ILE A 408 0.00 4.64 -11.10
C ILE A 408 0.03 3.76 -9.86
N PHE A 409 -0.89 4.03 -8.95
CA PHE A 409 -1.14 3.20 -7.78
C PHE A 409 -1.80 1.88 -8.18
N SER A 410 -1.34 0.79 -7.61
CA SER A 410 -1.81 -0.56 -7.90
C SER A 410 -1.91 -1.37 -6.62
N ASP A 411 -3.04 -2.03 -6.42
CA ASP A 411 -3.24 -2.98 -5.32
C ASP A 411 -2.55 -4.33 -5.59
N TRP A 412 -2.11 -4.56 -6.83
CA TRP A 412 -1.22 -5.65 -7.25
C TRP A 412 -0.09 -5.09 -8.11
N PRO A 413 0.97 -4.54 -7.52
CA PRO A 413 2.03 -3.85 -8.25
C PRO A 413 2.66 -4.66 -9.40
N GLY A 414 2.58 -5.99 -9.33
CA GLY A 414 3.04 -6.87 -10.40
C GLY A 414 2.38 -6.61 -11.76
N THR A 415 1.11 -6.18 -11.78
CA THR A 415 0.40 -5.79 -13.01
C THR A 415 1.11 -4.64 -13.71
N VAL A 416 1.36 -3.56 -12.96
CA VAL A 416 1.99 -2.34 -13.47
C VAL A 416 3.47 -2.58 -13.79
N THR A 417 4.17 -3.30 -12.91
CA THR A 417 5.59 -3.63 -13.11
C THR A 417 5.81 -4.42 -14.39
N TYR A 418 4.96 -5.41 -14.67
CA TYR A 418 5.02 -6.19 -15.90
C TYR A 418 4.84 -5.31 -17.13
N TYR A 419 3.76 -4.52 -17.15
CA TYR A 419 3.48 -3.58 -18.24
C TYR A 419 4.64 -2.60 -18.48
N ALA A 420 5.12 -1.96 -17.41
CA ALA A 420 6.18 -0.97 -17.50
C ALA A 420 7.48 -1.54 -18.09
N ASN A 421 7.86 -2.75 -17.65
CA ASN A 421 9.05 -3.43 -18.21
C ASN A 421 8.86 -3.78 -19.67
N CYS A 422 7.68 -4.22 -20.08
CA CYS A 422 7.38 -4.56 -21.48
C CYS A 422 7.39 -3.34 -22.39
N MET A 423 6.93 -2.19 -21.88
CA MET A 423 6.86 -0.92 -22.63
C MET A 423 8.09 -0.01 -22.43
N GLY A 424 9.09 -0.45 -21.65
CA GLY A 424 10.33 0.30 -21.44
C GLY A 424 10.19 1.53 -20.54
N LEU A 425 9.16 1.59 -19.69
CA LEU A 425 8.96 2.64 -18.69
C LEU A 425 9.89 2.42 -17.47
N LYS A 426 10.33 3.53 -16.86
CA LYS A 426 11.28 3.50 -15.73
C LYS A 426 10.60 3.66 -14.38
#